data_d00e462aeae65ab2aab37a238cd324f2
#
_entry.id   d00e462aeae65ab2aab37a238cd324f2
#
_cell.length_a   1.000
_cell.length_b   1.000
_cell.length_c   1.000
_cell.angle_alpha   90.00
_cell.angle_beta   90.00
_cell.angle_gamma   90.00
#
_symmetry.space_group_name_H-M   'P 1'
#
loop_
_entity.id
_entity.type
_entity.pdbx_description
1 polymer ?
#
loop_
_entity_poly.entity_id
_entity_poly.type
_entity_poly.pdbx_seq_one_letter_code
_entity_poly.pdbx_strand_id
1 'polypeptide(L)'
;MKYDLELDNVLSLFDGMSCGQLALDTLGIKVNNYFASEIDPYAIKIAKKNYPNTKHIGSVVDVKGADLPKIDLLIGGSPCQSFSNAGERTGMDGKSKLFWEFVRVLKETNPTYFLLENVRMKKEWENIITEQLGVKPILINSRLVSAQNRPRLYWTNIPNIEQPLDRGLLLKDILQETWDDKFNLSEKACDYMSRLRNGKPRWEYHTNPLNGKSACLTANMYKGVPYGVIKEQLRRLTPVECERLQTVPDNYTAGVSDTQRFKMLGNGWTIDVIAHILMNMKYYEPVITEKQLELI
;
A
#
# COMPACT_ATOMS: atom_id res chain seq x y z
N MET A 1 3.04 17.89 14.22
CA MET A 1 4.42 17.74 14.71
C MET A 1 5.27 17.39 13.50
N LYS A 2 6.28 18.18 13.13
CA LYS A 2 7.24 17.77 12.09
C LYS A 2 8.27 16.88 12.79
N TYR A 3 8.51 15.69 12.22
CA TYR A 3 9.59 14.84 12.71
C TYR A 3 10.92 15.41 12.23
N ASP A 4 11.83 15.62 13.16
CA ASP A 4 13.20 16.09 12.87
C ASP A 4 14.08 14.87 12.54
N LEU A 5 13.65 14.12 11.51
CA LEU A 5 14.34 12.95 10.98
C LEU A 5 14.68 13.20 9.52
N GLU A 6 15.93 12.96 9.16
CA GLU A 6 16.43 12.98 7.79
C GLU A 6 16.96 11.60 7.43
N LEU A 7 16.59 11.10 6.26
CA LEU A 7 17.08 9.85 5.68
C LEU A 7 17.92 10.19 4.44
N ASP A 8 19.12 9.65 4.37
CA ASP A 8 19.97 9.87 3.20
C ASP A 8 19.47 9.07 2.00
N ASN A 9 19.16 7.80 2.19
CA ASN A 9 18.79 6.91 1.10
C ASN A 9 17.63 5.99 1.46
N VAL A 10 16.53 6.12 0.72
CA VAL A 10 15.38 5.22 0.80
C VAL A 10 15.29 4.39 -0.46
N LEU A 11 15.11 3.08 -0.31
CA LEU A 11 14.86 2.15 -1.41
C LEU A 11 13.44 1.61 -1.30
N SER A 12 12.65 1.83 -2.34
CA SER A 12 11.30 1.29 -2.47
C SER A 12 11.24 0.24 -3.57
N LEU A 13 10.90 -0.98 -3.22
CA LEU A 13 10.68 -2.09 -4.15
C LEU A 13 9.18 -2.26 -4.40
N PHE A 14 8.80 -2.47 -5.66
CA PHE A 14 7.40 -2.50 -6.08
C PHE A 14 6.68 -1.19 -5.74
N ASP A 15 7.34 -0.08 -6.02
CA ASP A 15 7.00 1.26 -5.54
C ASP A 15 5.59 1.72 -5.91
N GLY A 16 5.04 1.21 -7.00
CA GLY A 16 3.73 1.61 -7.48
C GLY A 16 3.69 3.11 -7.79
N MET A 17 2.73 3.79 -7.20
CA MET A 17 2.56 5.25 -7.34
C MET A 17 3.30 6.06 -6.27
N SER A 18 4.36 5.52 -5.67
CA SER A 18 5.18 6.14 -4.60
C SER A 18 4.44 6.39 -3.28
N CYS A 19 3.66 5.41 -2.84
CA CYS A 19 2.96 5.47 -1.55
C CYS A 19 3.92 5.65 -0.36
N GLY A 20 5.11 5.02 -0.42
CA GLY A 20 6.13 5.14 0.62
C GLY A 20 6.67 6.56 0.75
N GLN A 21 6.96 7.22 -0.38
CA GLN A 21 7.42 8.60 -0.40
C GLN A 21 6.35 9.56 0.12
N LEU A 22 5.08 9.34 -0.28
CA LEU A 22 3.96 10.13 0.23
C LEU A 22 3.77 9.99 1.74
N ALA A 23 3.99 8.79 2.30
CA ALA A 23 3.92 8.58 3.75
C ALA A 23 5.05 9.31 4.50
N LEU A 24 6.28 9.31 3.95
CA LEU A 24 7.40 10.07 4.50
C LEU A 24 7.13 11.58 4.47
N ASP A 25 6.61 12.10 3.35
CA ASP A 25 6.20 13.50 3.20
C ASP A 25 5.12 13.89 4.22
N THR A 26 4.13 13.03 4.44
CA THR A 26 3.05 13.26 5.42
C THR A 26 3.62 13.47 6.84
N LEU A 27 4.71 12.80 7.17
CA LEU A 27 5.43 12.96 8.44
C LEU A 27 6.38 14.16 8.44
N GLY A 28 6.69 14.73 7.27
CA GLY A 28 7.71 15.77 7.13
C GLY A 28 9.14 15.24 7.27
N ILE A 29 9.34 13.93 7.07
CA ILE A 29 10.66 13.29 7.06
C ILE A 29 11.36 13.67 5.76
N LYS A 30 12.54 14.30 5.88
CA LYS A 30 13.34 14.68 4.73
C LYS A 30 14.07 13.45 4.18
N VAL A 31 14.02 13.28 2.84
CA VAL A 31 14.72 12.19 2.12
C VAL A 31 15.61 12.81 1.07
N ASN A 32 16.93 12.54 1.14
CA ASN A 32 17.90 13.09 0.19
C ASN A 32 17.87 12.35 -1.14
N ASN A 33 17.78 11.01 -1.11
CA ASN A 33 17.69 10.18 -2.29
C ASN A 33 16.61 9.11 -2.13
N TYR A 34 15.68 9.06 -3.08
CA TYR A 34 14.65 8.02 -3.13
C TYR A 34 14.83 7.19 -4.40
N PHE A 35 15.13 5.89 -4.21
CA PHE A 35 15.29 4.91 -5.28
C PHE A 35 14.02 4.08 -5.38
N ALA A 36 13.43 4.01 -6.57
CA ALA A 36 12.18 3.29 -6.82
C ALA A 36 12.35 2.19 -7.86
N SER A 37 12.09 0.95 -7.47
CA SER A 37 11.98 -0.18 -8.39
C SER A 37 10.51 -0.43 -8.70
N GLU A 38 10.11 -0.17 -9.95
CA GLU A 38 8.76 -0.35 -10.48
C GLU A 38 8.83 -0.58 -11.99
N ILE A 39 7.90 -1.35 -12.55
CA ILE A 39 7.83 -1.66 -13.99
C ILE A 39 6.52 -1.22 -14.66
N ASP A 40 5.47 -0.90 -13.88
CA ASP A 40 4.22 -0.41 -14.44
C ASP A 40 4.40 1.04 -14.95
N PRO A 41 4.30 1.29 -16.27
CA PRO A 41 4.56 2.62 -16.82
C PRO A 41 3.55 3.68 -16.35
N TYR A 42 2.34 3.28 -15.99
CA TYR A 42 1.32 4.21 -15.48
C TYR A 42 1.61 4.61 -14.03
N ALA A 43 2.06 3.67 -13.21
CA ALA A 43 2.50 3.94 -11.85
C ALA A 43 3.72 4.85 -11.85
N ILE A 44 4.73 4.54 -12.65
CA ILE A 44 5.94 5.37 -12.85
C ILE A 44 5.56 6.78 -13.32
N LYS A 45 4.58 6.91 -14.23
CA LYS A 45 4.12 8.24 -14.71
C LYS A 45 3.56 9.07 -13.56
N ILE A 46 2.76 8.47 -12.68
CA ILE A 46 2.18 9.17 -11.52
C ILE A 46 3.25 9.48 -10.47
N ALA A 47 4.17 8.54 -10.20
CA ALA A 47 5.29 8.77 -9.31
C ALA A 47 6.15 9.95 -9.79
N LYS A 48 6.55 9.99 -11.07
CA LYS A 48 7.32 11.10 -11.66
C LYS A 48 6.59 12.44 -11.65
N LYS A 49 5.26 12.43 -11.84
CA LYS A 49 4.43 13.65 -11.76
C LYS A 49 4.50 14.29 -10.36
N ASN A 50 4.39 13.47 -9.32
CA ASN A 50 4.34 13.96 -7.94
C ASN A 50 5.74 14.12 -7.34
N TYR A 51 6.70 13.28 -7.75
CA TYR A 51 8.07 13.22 -7.24
C TYR A 51 9.09 13.16 -8.39
N PRO A 52 9.37 14.29 -9.07
CA PRO A 52 10.22 14.30 -10.27
C PRO A 52 11.68 13.92 -9.99
N ASN A 53 12.13 14.03 -8.73
CA ASN A 53 13.51 13.71 -8.33
C ASN A 53 13.73 12.23 -7.96
N THR A 54 12.68 11.39 -8.02
CA THR A 54 12.78 9.95 -7.75
C THR A 54 13.69 9.26 -8.75
N LYS A 55 14.65 8.50 -8.24
CA LYS A 55 15.58 7.69 -9.05
C LYS A 55 14.92 6.35 -9.38
N HIS A 56 14.34 6.24 -10.58
CA HIS A 56 13.74 4.98 -11.03
C HIS A 56 14.84 4.03 -11.51
N ILE A 57 14.94 2.85 -10.87
CA ILE A 57 15.99 1.84 -11.10
C ILE A 57 15.49 0.57 -11.79
N GLY A 58 14.27 0.59 -12.34
CA GLY A 58 13.73 -0.50 -13.15
C GLY A 58 13.17 -1.67 -12.35
N SER A 59 13.37 -2.89 -12.85
CA SER A 59 12.82 -4.12 -12.27
C SER A 59 13.60 -4.56 -11.03
N VAL A 60 12.90 -5.07 -10.02
CA VAL A 60 13.52 -5.58 -8.78
C VAL A 60 14.51 -6.73 -9.04
N VAL A 61 14.32 -7.51 -10.09
CA VAL A 61 15.23 -8.61 -10.43
C VAL A 61 16.60 -8.12 -10.93
N ASP A 62 16.67 -6.87 -11.39
CA ASP A 62 17.88 -6.24 -11.90
C ASP A 62 18.59 -5.39 -10.83
N VAL A 63 17.94 -5.14 -9.68
CA VAL A 63 18.51 -4.39 -8.56
C VAL A 63 19.65 -5.19 -7.93
N LYS A 64 20.83 -4.56 -7.83
CA LYS A 64 22.01 -5.10 -7.11
C LYS A 64 22.36 -4.18 -5.95
N GLY A 65 22.45 -4.73 -4.75
CA GLY A 65 22.81 -3.96 -3.56
C GLY A 65 24.15 -3.25 -3.65
N ALA A 66 25.11 -3.86 -4.36
CA ALA A 66 26.44 -3.30 -4.58
C ALA A 66 26.46 -2.01 -5.42
N ASP A 67 25.42 -1.77 -6.25
CA ASP A 67 25.28 -0.59 -7.08
C ASP A 67 24.57 0.57 -6.36
N LEU A 68 24.12 0.34 -5.11
CA LEU A 68 23.38 1.30 -4.30
C LEU A 68 24.24 1.87 -3.17
N PRO A 69 23.99 3.09 -2.73
CA PRO A 69 24.58 3.60 -1.50
C PRO A 69 24.06 2.82 -0.29
N LYS A 70 24.62 3.08 0.90
CA LYS A 70 24.04 2.57 2.16
C LYS A 70 22.57 3.01 2.26
N ILE A 71 21.68 2.05 2.43
CA ILE A 71 20.24 2.30 2.54
C ILE A 71 19.85 2.45 4.02
N ASP A 72 19.15 3.54 4.33
CA ASP A 72 18.59 3.77 5.66
C ASP A 72 17.26 3.06 5.86
N LEU A 73 16.40 3.09 4.82
CA LEU A 73 15.09 2.48 4.84
C LEU A 73 14.81 1.72 3.54
N LEU A 74 14.53 0.42 3.67
CA LEU A 74 14.00 -0.42 2.59
C LEU A 74 12.50 -0.64 2.81
N ILE A 75 11.66 -0.25 1.85
CA ILE A 75 10.22 -0.49 1.89
C ILE A 75 9.76 -1.28 0.67
N GLY A 76 8.68 -2.05 0.82
CA GLY A 76 8.10 -2.76 -0.32
C GLY A 76 6.81 -3.50 -0.01
N GLY A 77 6.02 -3.75 -1.06
CA GLY A 77 4.84 -4.58 -1.03
C GLY A 77 4.90 -5.60 -2.16
N SER A 78 5.46 -6.78 -1.89
CA SER A 78 5.62 -7.79 -2.94
C SER A 78 4.27 -8.27 -3.48
N PRO A 79 4.15 -8.58 -4.78
CA PRO A 79 2.90 -9.04 -5.38
C PRO A 79 2.30 -10.24 -4.63
N CYS A 80 1.02 -10.11 -4.26
CA CYS A 80 0.29 -11.09 -3.44
C CYS A 80 -0.57 -12.07 -4.24
N GLN A 81 -0.48 -12.08 -5.58
CA GLN A 81 -1.44 -12.80 -6.44
C GLN A 81 -1.49 -14.30 -6.17
N SER A 82 -0.40 -14.90 -5.72
CA SER A 82 -0.36 -16.32 -5.35
C SER A 82 -0.72 -16.58 -3.86
N PHE A 83 -0.74 -15.56 -3.02
CA PHE A 83 -1.07 -15.68 -1.58
C PHE A 83 -2.51 -15.30 -1.25
N SER A 84 -3.14 -14.41 -2.05
CA SER A 84 -4.46 -13.88 -1.73
C SER A 84 -5.58 -14.87 -1.99
N ASN A 85 -6.69 -14.74 -1.23
CA ASN A 85 -7.90 -15.53 -1.45
C ASN A 85 -8.57 -15.24 -2.82
N ALA A 86 -8.24 -14.13 -3.47
CA ALA A 86 -8.73 -13.73 -4.79
C ALA A 86 -7.75 -14.09 -5.93
N GLY A 87 -6.57 -14.65 -5.61
CA GLY A 87 -5.53 -15.03 -6.56
C GLY A 87 -5.49 -16.54 -6.85
N GLU A 88 -4.46 -16.96 -7.58
CA GLU A 88 -4.29 -18.35 -8.07
C GLU A 88 -3.96 -19.36 -6.96
N ARG A 89 -3.67 -18.93 -5.74
CA ARG A 89 -3.31 -19.73 -4.56
C ARG A 89 -2.15 -20.71 -4.76
N THR A 90 -1.24 -20.40 -5.69
CA THR A 90 -0.06 -21.22 -6.02
C THR A 90 1.09 -21.04 -5.00
N GLY A 91 0.89 -20.22 -3.97
CA GLY A 91 1.88 -20.01 -2.92
C GLY A 91 3.16 -19.36 -3.41
N MET A 92 4.32 -19.93 -3.04
CA MET A 92 5.65 -19.40 -3.37
C MET A 92 6.08 -19.66 -4.83
N ASP A 93 5.35 -20.49 -5.59
CA ASP A 93 5.76 -20.91 -6.94
C ASP A 93 5.32 -19.97 -8.07
N GLY A 94 4.39 -19.06 -7.81
CA GLY A 94 3.87 -18.13 -8.81
C GLY A 94 4.59 -16.77 -8.81
N LYS A 95 3.83 -15.70 -9.07
CA LYS A 95 4.30 -14.31 -9.00
C LYS A 95 4.85 -13.91 -7.63
N SER A 96 4.56 -14.70 -6.60
CA SER A 96 5.13 -14.56 -5.26
C SER A 96 6.63 -14.86 -5.18
N LYS A 97 7.24 -15.41 -6.25
CA LYS A 97 8.71 -15.48 -6.38
C LYS A 97 9.38 -14.12 -6.14
N LEU A 98 8.69 -13.03 -6.46
CA LEU A 98 9.20 -11.67 -6.26
C LEU A 98 9.36 -11.30 -4.78
N PHE A 99 8.75 -12.03 -3.84
CA PHE A 99 9.08 -11.92 -2.41
C PHE A 99 10.56 -12.25 -2.15
N TRP A 100 11.12 -13.27 -2.83
CA TRP A 100 12.53 -13.64 -2.67
C TRP A 100 13.48 -12.55 -3.19
N GLU A 101 13.04 -11.75 -4.15
CA GLU A 101 13.81 -10.58 -4.58
C GLU A 101 13.85 -9.51 -3.48
N PHE A 102 12.74 -9.30 -2.74
CA PHE A 102 12.77 -8.44 -1.56
C PHE A 102 13.77 -8.95 -0.52
N VAL A 103 13.74 -10.27 -0.21
CA VAL A 103 14.68 -10.89 0.74
C VAL A 103 16.13 -10.77 0.28
N ARG A 104 16.39 -10.97 -1.01
CA ARG A 104 17.73 -10.82 -1.60
C ARG A 104 18.24 -9.39 -1.42
N VAL A 105 17.46 -8.42 -1.85
CA VAL A 105 17.85 -6.99 -1.76
C VAL A 105 17.98 -6.56 -0.30
N LEU A 106 17.13 -7.04 0.60
CA LEU A 106 17.24 -6.79 2.05
C LEU A 106 18.60 -7.27 2.59
N LYS A 107 19.03 -8.49 2.21
CA LYS A 107 20.33 -9.05 2.63
C LYS A 107 21.50 -8.32 2.01
N GLU A 108 21.41 -7.94 0.74
CA GLU A 108 22.49 -7.23 0.02
C GLU A 108 22.69 -5.80 0.54
N THR A 109 21.59 -5.09 0.87
CA THR A 109 21.68 -3.67 1.27
C THR A 109 21.80 -3.47 2.77
N ASN A 110 21.42 -4.48 3.59
CA ASN A 110 21.43 -4.45 5.05
C ASN A 110 21.02 -3.07 5.62
N PRO A 111 19.76 -2.62 5.35
CA PRO A 111 19.30 -1.27 5.70
C PRO A 111 19.13 -1.14 7.22
N THR A 112 19.17 0.10 7.73
CA THR A 112 18.87 0.38 9.15
C THR A 112 17.44 -0.04 9.50
N TYR A 113 16.49 0.31 8.64
CA TYR A 113 15.08 -0.07 8.79
C TYR A 113 14.55 -0.75 7.52
N PHE A 114 13.61 -1.66 7.70
CA PHE A 114 12.85 -2.20 6.61
C PHE A 114 11.36 -2.31 6.94
N LEU A 115 10.52 -2.29 5.91
CA LEU A 115 9.09 -2.52 5.99
C LEU A 115 8.63 -3.32 4.77
N LEU A 116 8.09 -4.52 5.01
CA LEU A 116 7.38 -5.30 4.01
C LEU A 116 5.89 -5.33 4.33
N GLU A 117 5.05 -4.94 3.38
CA GLU A 117 3.59 -5.08 3.44
C GLU A 117 3.13 -6.28 2.62
N ASN A 118 2.10 -7.00 3.12
CA ASN A 118 1.38 -7.97 2.30
C ASN A 118 -0.05 -8.19 2.82
N VAL A 119 -0.85 -8.89 2.03
CA VAL A 119 -2.21 -9.30 2.40
C VAL A 119 -2.19 -10.38 3.47
N ARG A 120 -3.30 -10.58 4.17
CA ARG A 120 -3.51 -11.78 4.98
C ARG A 120 -3.46 -13.02 4.09
N MET A 121 -2.72 -14.03 4.53
CA MET A 121 -2.44 -15.26 3.81
C MET A 121 -2.58 -16.50 4.72
N LYS A 122 -2.36 -17.69 4.18
CA LYS A 122 -2.28 -18.91 4.98
C LYS A 122 -1.10 -18.82 5.95
N LYS A 123 -1.27 -19.42 7.14
CA LYS A 123 -0.26 -19.36 8.20
C LYS A 123 1.08 -19.96 7.78
N GLU A 124 1.07 -20.98 6.94
CA GLU A 124 2.28 -21.59 6.38
C GLU A 124 3.16 -20.55 5.66
N TRP A 125 2.55 -19.73 4.79
CA TRP A 125 3.28 -18.70 4.04
C TRP A 125 3.71 -17.52 4.92
N GLU A 126 2.85 -17.12 5.87
CA GLU A 126 3.19 -16.11 6.87
C GLU A 126 4.42 -16.54 7.69
N ASN A 127 4.51 -17.85 8.06
CA ASN A 127 5.63 -18.39 8.81
C ASN A 127 6.92 -18.36 7.97
N ILE A 128 6.87 -18.71 6.67
CA ILE A 128 8.03 -18.65 5.78
C ILE A 128 8.55 -17.20 5.69
N ILE A 129 7.67 -16.22 5.49
CA ILE A 129 8.06 -14.80 5.43
C ILE A 129 8.67 -14.37 6.76
N THR A 130 8.05 -14.76 7.88
CA THR A 130 8.51 -14.45 9.25
C THR A 130 9.90 -15.01 9.52
N GLU A 131 10.16 -16.25 9.10
CA GLU A 131 11.47 -16.90 9.26
C GLU A 131 12.55 -16.18 8.43
N GLN A 132 12.25 -15.83 7.17
CA GLN A 132 13.21 -15.16 6.31
C GLN A 132 13.56 -13.74 6.74
N LEU A 133 12.59 -13.01 7.32
CA LEU A 133 12.77 -11.64 7.78
C LEU A 133 13.20 -11.53 9.24
N GLY A 134 13.11 -12.62 10.01
CA GLY A 134 13.49 -12.66 11.43
C GLY A 134 12.56 -11.87 12.36
N VAL A 135 11.42 -11.37 11.87
CA VAL A 135 10.47 -10.57 12.65
C VAL A 135 9.04 -11.07 12.43
N LYS A 136 8.20 -10.97 13.46
CA LYS A 136 6.77 -11.33 13.36
C LYS A 136 5.98 -10.20 12.69
N PRO A 137 4.94 -10.52 11.90
CA PRO A 137 4.11 -9.50 11.30
C PRO A 137 3.19 -8.84 12.32
N ILE A 138 2.92 -7.57 12.09
CA ILE A 138 1.90 -6.79 12.78
C ILE A 138 0.68 -6.71 11.86
N LEU A 139 -0.49 -7.12 12.33
CA LEU A 139 -1.74 -6.96 11.60
C LEU A 139 -2.31 -5.57 11.92
N ILE A 140 -2.40 -4.70 10.91
CA ILE A 140 -3.10 -3.42 11.03
C ILE A 140 -4.24 -3.39 10.01
N ASN A 141 -5.41 -2.91 10.43
CA ASN A 141 -6.54 -2.70 9.55
C ASN A 141 -6.71 -1.20 9.29
N SER A 142 -6.68 -0.80 8.03
CA SER A 142 -6.87 0.60 7.61
C SER A 142 -8.18 1.23 8.12
N ARG A 143 -9.16 0.41 8.55
CA ARG A 143 -10.41 0.89 9.15
C ARG A 143 -10.21 1.84 10.33
N LEU A 144 -9.07 1.75 11.00
CA LEU A 144 -8.75 2.61 12.14
C LEU A 144 -8.42 4.04 11.70
N VAL A 145 -7.85 4.22 10.52
CA VAL A 145 -7.41 5.53 10.01
C VAL A 145 -8.13 5.98 8.74
N SER A 146 -8.98 5.13 8.18
CA SER A 146 -9.70 5.34 6.91
C SER A 146 -11.12 4.79 6.98
N ALA A 147 -11.97 5.18 6.04
CA ALA A 147 -13.29 4.62 5.85
C ALA A 147 -13.29 3.25 5.14
N GLN A 148 -12.15 2.54 5.07
CA GLN A 148 -11.95 1.29 4.35
C GLN A 148 -11.61 0.13 5.30
N ASN A 149 -12.28 -1.02 5.15
CA ASN A 149 -11.89 -2.25 5.83
C ASN A 149 -10.82 -2.97 5.01
N ARG A 150 -9.53 -2.72 5.33
CA ARG A 150 -8.36 -3.24 4.61
C ARG A 150 -7.33 -3.78 5.59
N PRO A 151 -7.46 -5.03 6.09
CA PRO A 151 -6.46 -5.66 6.94
C PRO A 151 -5.22 -6.05 6.13
N ARG A 152 -4.03 -5.71 6.64
CA ARG A 152 -2.72 -6.02 6.06
C ARG A 152 -1.74 -6.48 7.11
N LEU A 153 -0.77 -7.27 6.69
CA LEU A 153 0.36 -7.72 7.50
C LEU A 153 1.59 -6.89 7.17
N TYR A 154 2.30 -6.46 8.19
CA TYR A 154 3.49 -5.63 8.09
C TYR A 154 4.63 -6.30 8.86
N TRP A 155 5.70 -6.66 8.15
CA TRP A 155 6.94 -7.14 8.74
C TRP A 155 7.95 -6.01 8.75
N THR A 156 8.48 -5.66 9.91
CA THR A 156 9.43 -4.55 10.05
C THR A 156 10.26 -4.72 11.31
N ASN A 157 11.47 -4.17 11.31
CA ASN A 157 12.32 -4.02 12.48
C ASN A 157 12.14 -2.66 13.19
N ILE A 158 11.25 -1.79 12.69
CA ILE A 158 10.86 -0.55 13.38
C ILE A 158 10.18 -0.91 14.70
N PRO A 159 10.68 -0.37 15.84
CA PRO A 159 10.20 -0.78 17.15
C PRO A 159 8.87 -0.12 17.55
N ASN A 160 8.24 -0.65 18.62
CA ASN A 160 7.15 -0.02 19.39
C ASN A 160 5.92 0.37 18.56
N ILE A 161 5.57 -0.40 17.53
CA ILE A 161 4.39 -0.15 16.71
C ILE A 161 3.16 -0.67 17.44
N GLU A 162 2.30 0.21 17.87
CA GLU A 162 0.98 -0.06 18.43
C GLU A 162 -0.10 0.04 17.34
N GLN A 163 -1.34 -0.37 17.68
CA GLN A 163 -2.47 -0.16 16.77
C GLN A 163 -2.80 1.33 16.69
N PRO A 164 -3.09 1.88 15.48
CA PRO A 164 -3.57 3.26 15.37
C PRO A 164 -4.88 3.46 16.15
N LEU A 165 -5.09 4.67 16.66
CA LEU A 165 -6.37 5.06 17.23
C LEU A 165 -7.46 5.06 16.15
N ASP A 166 -8.65 4.55 16.49
CA ASP A 166 -9.79 4.58 15.55
C ASP A 166 -10.31 6.03 15.41
N ARG A 167 -10.20 6.56 14.19
CA ARG A 167 -10.69 7.91 13.85
C ARG A 167 -12.21 7.95 13.63
N GLY A 168 -12.89 6.83 13.67
CA GLY A 168 -14.34 6.74 13.49
C GLY A 168 -14.84 7.06 12.07
N LEU A 169 -13.97 7.24 11.06
CA LEU A 169 -14.34 7.64 9.70
C LEU A 169 -15.27 6.62 9.04
N LEU A 170 -16.38 7.09 8.49
CA LEU A 170 -17.35 6.28 7.75
C LEU A 170 -17.29 6.58 6.26
N LEU A 171 -17.88 5.72 5.43
CA LEU A 171 -17.87 5.92 3.98
C LEU A 171 -18.45 7.28 3.58
N LYS A 172 -19.56 7.70 4.19
CA LYS A 172 -20.20 9.00 3.91
C LYS A 172 -19.26 10.20 4.10
N ASP A 173 -18.28 10.09 5.01
CA ASP A 173 -17.38 11.20 5.37
C ASP A 173 -16.34 11.50 4.29
N ILE A 174 -16.16 10.57 3.33
CA ILE A 174 -15.17 10.69 2.26
C ILE A 174 -15.79 10.85 0.86
N LEU A 175 -17.11 10.76 0.75
CA LEU A 175 -17.77 10.86 -0.54
C LEU A 175 -17.71 12.27 -1.10
N GLN A 176 -17.70 12.36 -2.45
CA GLN A 176 -17.87 13.62 -3.17
C GLN A 176 -19.35 14.02 -3.16
N GLU A 177 -19.61 15.31 -3.09
CA GLU A 177 -20.97 15.88 -3.22
C GLU A 177 -21.50 15.75 -4.64
N THR A 178 -20.59 15.87 -5.61
CA THR A 178 -20.89 15.75 -7.05
C THR A 178 -19.92 14.79 -7.74
N TRP A 179 -20.40 14.09 -8.75
CA TRP A 179 -19.61 13.13 -9.55
C TRP A 179 -20.09 13.12 -11.01
N ASP A 180 -19.26 12.57 -11.88
CA ASP A 180 -19.57 12.36 -13.31
C ASP A 180 -20.59 11.22 -13.46
N ASP A 181 -21.62 11.41 -14.29
CA ASP A 181 -22.71 10.46 -14.55
C ASP A 181 -22.23 9.08 -15.01
N LYS A 182 -21.02 8.97 -15.56
CA LYS A 182 -20.42 7.68 -15.92
C LYS A 182 -20.24 6.72 -14.74
N PHE A 183 -20.27 7.23 -13.50
CA PHE A 183 -20.22 6.40 -12.28
C PHE A 183 -21.59 5.92 -11.84
N ASN A 184 -22.68 6.47 -12.36
CA ASN A 184 -24.03 6.00 -12.11
C ASN A 184 -24.21 4.57 -12.65
N LEU A 185 -25.02 3.76 -11.96
CA LEU A 185 -25.34 2.41 -12.41
C LEU A 185 -26.38 2.47 -13.52
N SER A 186 -26.10 1.80 -14.64
CA SER A 186 -27.10 1.58 -15.67
C SER A 186 -28.19 0.61 -15.17
N GLU A 187 -29.37 0.61 -15.80
CA GLU A 187 -30.44 -0.37 -15.52
C GLU A 187 -29.91 -1.82 -15.57
N LYS A 188 -29.11 -2.14 -16.59
CA LYS A 188 -28.48 -3.46 -16.72
C LYS A 188 -27.57 -3.80 -15.52
N ALA A 189 -26.86 -2.83 -14.97
CA ALA A 189 -26.03 -3.02 -13.78
C ALA A 189 -26.88 -3.22 -12.54
N CYS A 190 -27.98 -2.48 -12.38
CA CYS A 190 -28.94 -2.66 -11.30
C CYS A 190 -29.61 -4.04 -11.37
N ASP A 191 -30.03 -4.49 -12.54
CA ASP A 191 -30.56 -5.83 -12.78
C ASP A 191 -29.57 -6.92 -12.38
N TYR A 192 -28.28 -6.77 -12.80
CA TYR A 192 -27.23 -7.71 -12.41
C TYR A 192 -27.07 -7.78 -10.89
N MET A 193 -27.10 -6.64 -10.21
CA MET A 193 -26.96 -6.57 -8.76
C MET A 193 -28.19 -7.12 -8.01
N SER A 194 -29.37 -7.10 -8.64
CA SER A 194 -30.62 -7.64 -8.08
C SER A 194 -30.74 -9.16 -8.23
N ARG A 195 -29.96 -9.78 -9.12
CA ARG A 195 -29.98 -11.23 -9.31
C ARG A 195 -29.47 -11.97 -8.08
N LEU A 196 -30.12 -13.08 -7.76
CA LEU A 196 -29.77 -13.90 -6.62
C LEU A 196 -28.41 -14.60 -6.80
N ARG A 197 -27.66 -14.62 -5.70
CA ARG A 197 -26.46 -15.45 -5.51
C ARG A 197 -26.62 -16.12 -4.13
N ASN A 198 -26.60 -17.44 -4.09
CA ASN A 198 -26.84 -18.19 -2.85
C ASN A 198 -28.13 -17.75 -2.10
N GLY A 199 -29.22 -17.55 -2.84
CA GLY A 199 -30.52 -17.17 -2.29
C GLY A 199 -30.71 -15.69 -1.90
N LYS A 200 -29.69 -14.84 -2.09
CA LYS A 200 -29.75 -13.41 -1.76
C LYS A 200 -29.32 -12.54 -2.94
N PRO A 201 -29.89 -11.34 -3.11
CA PRO A 201 -29.43 -10.40 -4.11
C PRO A 201 -27.94 -10.05 -3.94
N ARG A 202 -27.21 -9.81 -5.07
CA ARG A 202 -25.80 -9.41 -5.04
C ARG A 202 -25.57 -8.14 -4.24
N TRP A 203 -26.56 -7.26 -4.15
CA TRP A 203 -26.53 -6.07 -3.30
C TRP A 203 -26.09 -6.37 -1.87
N GLU A 204 -26.51 -7.48 -1.28
CA GLU A 204 -26.17 -7.84 0.10
C GLU A 204 -24.71 -8.21 0.31
N TYR A 205 -24.03 -8.62 -0.76
CA TYR A 205 -22.62 -9.06 -0.69
C TYR A 205 -21.61 -8.02 -1.15
N HIS A 206 -22.04 -7.03 -1.95
CA HIS A 206 -21.14 -6.19 -2.72
C HIS A 206 -21.36 -4.69 -2.57
N THR A 207 -22.23 -4.25 -1.66
CA THR A 207 -22.46 -2.83 -1.41
C THR A 207 -21.56 -2.29 -0.30
N ASN A 208 -21.26 -1.00 -0.41
CA ASN A 208 -20.54 -0.26 0.60
C ASN A 208 -21.56 0.60 1.37
N PRO A 209 -21.78 0.35 2.66
CA PRO A 209 -22.79 1.05 3.45
C PRO A 209 -22.32 2.48 3.77
N LEU A 210 -23.18 3.49 3.60
CA LEU A 210 -22.85 4.89 3.86
C LEU A 210 -22.43 5.11 5.33
N ASN A 211 -23.15 4.49 6.27
CA ASN A 211 -22.86 4.58 7.71
C ASN A 211 -21.93 3.46 8.20
N GLY A 212 -21.04 3.00 7.35
CA GLY A 212 -20.07 1.95 7.67
C GLY A 212 -18.73 2.14 6.97
N LYS A 213 -17.92 1.09 6.99
CA LYS A 213 -16.63 1.06 6.29
C LYS A 213 -16.83 0.46 4.90
N SER A 214 -16.19 1.04 3.90
CA SER A 214 -16.09 0.47 2.57
C SER A 214 -15.41 -0.89 2.60
N ALA A 215 -15.76 -1.76 1.65
CA ALA A 215 -14.99 -2.96 1.35
C ALA A 215 -13.57 -2.59 0.87
N CYS A 216 -12.64 -3.56 0.99
CA CYS A 216 -11.26 -3.38 0.54
C CYS A 216 -11.20 -3.05 -0.96
N LEU A 217 -10.53 -1.96 -1.31
CA LEU A 217 -10.21 -1.66 -2.70
C LEU A 217 -9.32 -2.76 -3.29
N THR A 218 -9.63 -3.15 -4.51
CA THR A 218 -8.85 -4.12 -5.28
C THR A 218 -8.49 -3.57 -6.64
N ALA A 219 -7.46 -4.12 -7.28
CA ALA A 219 -7.10 -3.77 -8.65
C ALA A 219 -8.23 -3.99 -9.67
N ASN A 220 -9.28 -4.75 -9.30
CA ASN A 220 -10.44 -5.04 -10.15
C ASN A 220 -11.53 -3.94 -10.13
N MET A 221 -11.36 -2.88 -9.34
CA MET A 221 -12.34 -1.77 -9.27
C MET A 221 -12.77 -1.24 -10.64
N TYR A 222 -11.86 -1.24 -11.62
CA TYR A 222 -12.14 -0.77 -13.00
C TYR A 222 -13.16 -1.64 -13.76
N LYS A 223 -13.36 -2.90 -13.35
CA LYS A 223 -14.25 -3.85 -14.08
C LYS A 223 -15.74 -3.53 -13.99
N GLY A 224 -16.12 -2.52 -13.19
CA GLY A 224 -17.53 -2.18 -12.98
C GLY A 224 -18.16 -3.00 -11.86
N VAL A 225 -19.49 -3.21 -11.93
CA VAL A 225 -20.19 -4.02 -10.93
C VAL A 225 -19.61 -5.45 -10.85
N PRO A 226 -19.49 -6.02 -9.63
CA PRO A 226 -20.03 -5.53 -8.37
C PRO A 226 -19.08 -4.64 -7.54
N TYR A 227 -17.95 -4.20 -8.11
CA TYR A 227 -16.89 -3.51 -7.36
C TYR A 227 -17.23 -2.04 -7.08
N GLY A 228 -17.00 -1.62 -5.83
CA GLY A 228 -17.14 -0.21 -5.42
C GLY A 228 -18.57 0.34 -5.46
N VAL A 229 -19.58 -0.50 -5.39
CA VAL A 229 -20.98 -0.10 -5.50
C VAL A 229 -21.46 0.54 -4.20
N ILE A 230 -22.16 1.68 -4.31
CA ILE A 230 -22.90 2.36 -3.25
C ILE A 230 -24.38 2.24 -3.61
N LYS A 231 -25.10 1.36 -2.92
CA LYS A 231 -26.50 1.03 -3.25
C LYS A 231 -27.41 2.23 -3.09
N GLU A 232 -27.26 2.96 -1.99
CA GLU A 232 -28.11 4.09 -1.62
C GLU A 232 -28.02 5.24 -2.61
N GLN A 233 -26.94 5.30 -3.40
CA GLN A 233 -26.71 6.33 -4.43
C GLN A 233 -26.79 5.77 -5.85
N LEU A 234 -27.02 4.46 -6.01
CA LEU A 234 -27.04 3.74 -7.29
C LEU A 234 -25.85 4.06 -8.19
N ARG A 235 -24.65 4.13 -7.61
CA ARG A 235 -23.40 4.46 -8.32
C ARG A 235 -22.22 3.66 -7.79
N ARG A 236 -21.09 3.85 -8.43
CA ARG A 236 -19.80 3.34 -8.00
C ARG A 236 -18.95 4.45 -7.38
N LEU A 237 -17.99 4.04 -6.57
CA LEU A 237 -16.92 4.94 -6.11
C LEU A 237 -16.16 5.55 -7.28
N THR A 238 -15.84 6.84 -7.17
CA THR A 238 -14.97 7.55 -8.11
C THR A 238 -13.50 7.29 -7.79
N PRO A 239 -12.56 7.60 -8.70
CA PRO A 239 -11.13 7.54 -8.39
C PRO A 239 -10.73 8.43 -7.20
N VAL A 240 -11.32 9.63 -7.07
CA VAL A 240 -11.04 10.55 -5.95
C VAL A 240 -11.50 9.95 -4.62
N GLU A 241 -12.67 9.34 -4.57
CA GLU A 241 -13.13 8.64 -3.37
C GLU A 241 -12.25 7.44 -3.01
N CYS A 242 -11.71 6.74 -4.04
CA CYS A 242 -10.72 5.69 -3.82
C CYS A 242 -9.37 6.24 -3.32
N GLU A 243 -8.95 7.43 -3.74
CA GLU A 243 -7.80 8.15 -3.20
C GLU A 243 -8.02 8.45 -1.71
N ARG A 244 -9.16 9.02 -1.35
CA ARG A 244 -9.53 9.30 0.05
C ARG A 244 -9.60 8.04 0.92
N LEU A 245 -10.09 6.91 0.37
CA LEU A 245 -10.09 5.62 1.07
C LEU A 245 -8.66 5.10 1.33
N GLN A 246 -7.69 5.45 0.49
CA GLN A 246 -6.28 5.14 0.71
C GLN A 246 -5.53 6.27 1.45
N THR A 247 -6.25 7.29 1.93
CA THR A 247 -5.69 8.50 2.55
C THR A 247 -4.64 9.18 1.69
N VAL A 248 -4.87 9.14 0.36
CA VAL A 248 -4.08 9.80 -0.66
C VAL A 248 -4.75 11.14 -0.99
N PRO A 249 -4.01 12.22 -1.24
CA PRO A 249 -4.58 13.51 -1.64
C PRO A 249 -5.46 13.42 -2.90
N ASP A 250 -6.52 14.21 -2.95
CA ASP A 250 -7.41 14.27 -4.11
C ASP A 250 -6.63 14.58 -5.39
N ASN A 251 -6.95 13.83 -6.46
CA ASN A 251 -6.32 13.95 -7.77
C ASN A 251 -4.80 13.62 -7.83
N TYR A 252 -4.26 13.01 -6.81
CA TYR A 252 -2.88 12.52 -6.83
C TYR A 252 -2.63 11.60 -8.04
N THR A 253 -3.56 10.67 -8.34
CA THR A 253 -3.47 9.73 -9.46
C THR A 253 -3.98 10.31 -10.79
N ALA A 254 -4.36 11.59 -10.86
CA ALA A 254 -4.80 12.23 -12.11
C ALA A 254 -3.67 12.33 -13.15
N GLY A 255 -4.02 12.16 -14.43
CA GLY A 255 -3.08 12.17 -15.55
C GLY A 255 -2.96 10.83 -16.27
N VAL A 256 -3.71 9.81 -15.81
CA VAL A 256 -3.92 8.53 -16.48
C VAL A 256 -5.42 8.20 -16.51
N SER A 257 -5.83 7.15 -17.22
CA SER A 257 -7.24 6.75 -17.28
C SER A 257 -7.76 6.25 -15.92
N ASP A 258 -9.07 6.36 -15.68
CA ASP A 258 -9.71 5.86 -14.47
C ASP A 258 -9.39 4.37 -14.22
N THR A 259 -9.29 3.56 -15.28
CA THR A 259 -8.86 2.17 -15.21
C THR A 259 -7.52 2.03 -14.51
N GLN A 260 -6.54 2.85 -14.88
CA GLN A 260 -5.21 2.80 -14.29
C GLN A 260 -5.21 3.39 -12.87
N ARG A 261 -5.98 4.46 -12.63
CA ARG A 261 -6.18 5.02 -11.29
C ARG A 261 -6.73 3.96 -10.33
N PHE A 262 -7.80 3.25 -10.69
CA PHE A 262 -8.38 2.17 -9.89
C PHE A 262 -7.39 1.02 -9.64
N LYS A 263 -6.60 0.61 -10.65
CA LYS A 263 -5.58 -0.43 -10.48
C LYS A 263 -4.52 -0.04 -9.46
N MET A 264 -3.96 1.16 -9.59
CA MET A 264 -2.94 1.67 -8.68
C MET A 264 -3.47 1.79 -7.25
N LEU A 265 -4.67 2.37 -7.07
CA LEU A 265 -5.29 2.55 -5.76
C LEU A 265 -5.67 1.21 -5.11
N GLY A 266 -6.08 0.22 -5.90
CA GLY A 266 -6.35 -1.14 -5.41
C GLY A 266 -5.09 -1.88 -4.94
N ASN A 267 -3.97 -1.68 -5.64
CA ASN A 267 -2.67 -2.26 -5.29
C ASN A 267 -1.92 -1.44 -4.23
N GLY A 268 -2.16 -0.12 -4.16
CA GLY A 268 -1.46 0.80 -3.28
C GLY A 268 -1.75 0.61 -1.81
N TRP A 269 -1.01 1.34 -0.99
CA TRP A 269 -1.12 1.34 0.47
C TRP A 269 -2.10 2.41 0.97
N THR A 270 -2.61 2.22 2.18
CA THR A 270 -3.23 3.30 2.94
C THR A 270 -2.13 4.13 3.58
N ILE A 271 -1.96 5.37 3.14
CA ILE A 271 -0.82 6.22 3.49
C ILE A 271 -0.70 6.42 5.00
N ASP A 272 -1.81 6.69 5.68
CA ASP A 272 -1.81 6.94 7.12
C ASP A 272 -1.41 5.72 7.96
N VAL A 273 -1.59 4.49 7.45
CA VAL A 273 -1.06 3.29 8.10
C VAL A 273 0.46 3.23 7.96
N ILE A 274 0.99 3.50 6.76
CA ILE A 274 2.44 3.50 6.53
C ILE A 274 3.09 4.62 7.36
N ALA A 275 2.53 5.83 7.34
CA ALA A 275 3.00 6.94 8.16
C ALA A 275 2.98 6.58 9.67
N HIS A 276 1.91 5.92 10.14
CA HIS A 276 1.83 5.45 11.53
C HIS A 276 2.94 4.46 11.90
N ILE A 277 3.36 3.60 10.97
CA ILE A 277 4.49 2.69 11.20
C ILE A 277 5.80 3.47 11.19
N LEU A 278 6.02 4.28 10.15
CA LEU A 278 7.29 5.01 9.94
C LEU A 278 7.55 6.06 11.02
N MET A 279 6.51 6.63 11.65
CA MET A 279 6.68 7.58 12.76
C MET A 279 7.43 7.01 13.97
N ASN A 280 7.55 5.68 14.07
CA ASN A 280 8.28 5.02 15.13
C ASN A 280 9.78 4.83 14.83
N MET A 281 10.26 5.24 13.65
CA MET A 281 11.69 5.30 13.37
C MET A 281 12.33 6.35 14.29
N LYS A 282 13.38 5.96 14.95
CA LYS A 282 14.18 6.87 15.80
C LYS A 282 15.49 7.16 15.08
N TYR A 283 16.03 8.33 15.32
CA TYR A 283 17.41 8.62 14.95
C TYR A 283 18.30 7.54 15.54
N TYR A 284 19.00 6.78 14.70
CA TYR A 284 20.05 5.89 15.15
C TYR A 284 21.32 6.75 15.30
N GLU A 285 21.55 7.32 16.47
CA GLU A 285 22.91 7.69 16.84
C GLU A 285 23.70 6.38 16.88
N PRO A 286 24.74 6.20 16.05
CA PRO A 286 25.60 5.04 16.17
C PRO A 286 26.16 5.06 17.59
N VAL A 287 25.80 4.09 18.39
CA VAL A 287 26.45 3.85 19.67
C VAL A 287 27.89 3.47 19.33
N ILE A 288 28.77 4.47 19.32
CA ILE A 288 30.20 4.26 19.25
C ILE A 288 30.54 3.54 20.56
N THR A 289 30.73 2.23 20.48
CA THR A 289 31.16 1.44 21.65
C THR A 289 32.55 1.94 22.06
N GLU A 290 32.83 1.96 23.36
CA GLU A 290 34.13 2.39 23.92
C GLU A 290 35.32 1.73 23.19
N LYS A 291 35.14 0.51 22.68
CA LYS A 291 36.12 -0.21 21.85
C LYS A 291 36.42 0.43 20.48
N GLN A 292 35.54 1.27 19.96
CA GLN A 292 35.76 2.01 18.69
C GLN A 292 36.37 3.38 18.92
N LEU A 293 36.26 3.93 20.13
CA LEU A 293 36.97 5.16 20.56
C LEU A 293 38.48 4.92 20.80
N GLU A 294 38.89 3.67 21.09
CA GLU A 294 40.32 3.32 21.26
C GLU A 294 41.06 3.11 19.93
N LEU A 295 40.38 3.21 18.78
CA LEU A 295 40.96 3.00 17.43
C LEU A 295 41.01 4.28 16.60
N ILE A 296 40.67 5.45 17.15
CA ILE A 296 40.79 6.78 16.56
C ILE A 296 41.85 7.56 17.34
#